data_8da82df5f49c4199fc4ca2f656a6984f
#
_entry.id   8da82df5f49c4199fc4ca2f656a6984f
#
_cell.length_a   1.000
_cell.length_b   1.000
_cell.length_c   1.000
_cell.angle_alpha   90.00
_cell.angle_beta   90.00
_cell.angle_gamma   90.00
#
_symmetry.space_group_name_H-M   'P 1'
#
loop_
_entity.id
_entity.type
_entity.pdbx_description
1 polymer ?
#
loop_
_entity_poly.entity_id
_entity_poly.type
_entity_poly.pdbx_seq_one_letter_code
_entity_poly.pdbx_strand_id
1 'polypeptide(L)'
;MKKLFLLLCIWASVPAVAQTSKELLYVIDASYLKQGSSYGQLGVHLNYYDSKKLALSVGLAGNFRSENKQLIAIPEAQLSAWIRADNEPRGFIDIPVLLLRPQLNFSPYYFAPEAGFQILFLYVKAGYAFPWGKMSENYPFDTGKFRFSVGAIIPLNIK
;
A
#
# COMPACT_ATOMS: atom_id res chain seq x y z
N MET A 1 21.47 13.09 6.05
CA MET A 1 20.73 14.34 5.89
C MET A 1 20.15 14.54 4.48
N LYS A 2 20.92 14.34 3.37
CA LYS A 2 20.38 14.51 1.99
C LYS A 2 19.19 13.60 1.65
N LYS A 3 19.18 12.36 2.16
CA LYS A 3 18.06 11.41 1.91
C LYS A 3 16.77 11.77 2.64
N LEU A 4 16.87 12.40 3.82
CA LEU A 4 15.72 12.88 4.59
C LEU A 4 15.08 14.10 3.92
N PHE A 5 15.91 14.96 3.33
CA PHE A 5 15.45 16.13 2.60
C PHE A 5 14.68 15.75 1.32
N LEU A 6 15.13 14.71 0.61
CA LEU A 6 14.45 14.20 -0.58
C LEU A 6 13.06 13.63 -0.22
N LEU A 7 12.96 12.89 0.90
CA LEU A 7 11.69 12.39 1.42
C LEU A 7 10.73 13.52 1.82
N LEU A 8 11.23 14.57 2.44
CA LEU A 8 10.44 15.77 2.80
C LEU A 8 9.97 16.54 1.57
N CYS A 9 10.79 16.64 0.52
CA CYS A 9 10.40 17.30 -0.73
C CYS A 9 9.31 16.51 -1.48
N ILE A 10 9.37 15.17 -1.47
CA ILE A 10 8.31 14.32 -2.03
C ILE A 10 7.02 14.49 -1.23
N TRP A 11 7.11 14.57 0.10
CA TRP A 11 5.95 14.81 0.98
C TRP A 11 5.33 16.21 0.79
N ALA A 12 6.14 17.22 0.58
CA ALA A 12 5.68 18.60 0.36
C ALA A 12 5.06 18.82 -1.03
N SER A 13 5.39 18.00 -2.04
CA SER A 13 4.82 18.09 -3.37
C SER A 13 3.44 17.41 -3.51
N VAL A 14 3.09 16.47 -2.62
CA VAL A 14 1.79 15.78 -2.63
C VAL A 14 0.60 16.74 -2.47
N PRO A 15 0.59 17.71 -1.55
CA PRO A 15 -0.53 18.66 -1.45
C PRO A 15 -0.64 19.66 -2.61
N ALA A 16 0.44 19.93 -3.34
CA ALA A 16 0.40 20.85 -4.49
C ALA A 16 -0.39 20.31 -5.69
N VAL A 17 -0.48 18.99 -5.83
CA VAL A 17 -1.27 18.33 -6.88
C VAL A 17 -2.76 18.27 -6.52
N ALA A 18 -3.11 18.46 -5.25
CA ALA A 18 -4.47 18.31 -4.71
C ALA A 18 -5.39 19.52 -4.89
N GLN A 19 -4.94 20.60 -5.51
CA GLN A 19 -5.73 21.85 -5.62
C GLN A 19 -6.75 21.89 -6.78
N THR A 20 -6.86 20.85 -7.57
CA THR A 20 -7.95 20.71 -8.55
C THR A 20 -9.04 19.82 -7.95
N SER A 21 -10.24 20.32 -7.80
CA SER A 21 -11.56 19.83 -7.36
C SER A 21 -11.85 18.30 -7.38
N LYS A 22 -10.88 17.45 -7.07
CA LYS A 22 -10.95 16.00 -7.08
C LYS A 22 -10.90 15.48 -5.64
N GLU A 23 -11.69 14.49 -5.36
CA GLU A 23 -11.85 13.98 -3.98
C GLU A 23 -10.59 13.25 -3.50
N LEU A 24 -10.08 13.70 -2.36
CA LEU A 24 -9.04 13.01 -1.61
C LEU A 24 -9.67 12.17 -0.52
N LEU A 25 -9.29 10.92 -0.46
CA LEU A 25 -9.76 9.99 0.56
C LEU A 25 -8.58 9.39 1.34
N TYR A 26 -8.62 9.54 2.65
CA TYR A 26 -7.70 8.83 3.53
C TYR A 26 -8.22 7.43 3.81
N VAL A 27 -7.32 6.46 3.79
CA VAL A 27 -7.65 5.05 3.98
C VAL A 27 -6.65 4.42 4.93
N ILE A 28 -7.15 3.68 5.93
CA ILE A 28 -6.33 2.77 6.72
C ILE A 28 -6.37 1.40 6.07
N ASP A 29 -5.21 0.77 5.96
CA ASP A 29 -5.02 -0.58 5.45
C ASP A 29 -4.52 -1.48 6.58
N ALA A 30 -5.20 -2.61 6.81
CA ALA A 30 -4.76 -3.63 7.76
C ALA A 30 -4.76 -4.99 7.08
N SER A 31 -3.63 -5.69 7.10
CA SER A 31 -3.50 -6.96 6.40
C SER A 31 -2.57 -7.96 7.07
N TYR A 32 -2.77 -9.21 6.70
CA TYR A 32 -1.81 -10.28 6.85
C TYR A 32 -0.94 -10.35 5.60
N LEU A 33 0.37 -10.37 5.80
CA LEU A 33 1.36 -10.48 4.74
C LEU A 33 2.21 -11.74 4.94
N LYS A 34 2.31 -12.56 3.92
CA LYS A 34 3.25 -13.69 3.82
C LYS A 34 4.36 -13.35 2.83
N GLN A 35 5.60 -13.26 3.32
CA GLN A 35 6.81 -13.04 2.52
C GLN A 35 7.95 -13.81 3.18
N GLY A 36 8.11 -15.08 2.79
CA GLY A 36 8.96 -16.02 3.53
C GLY A 36 8.38 -16.30 4.93
N SER A 37 8.33 -15.29 5.76
CA SER A 37 7.69 -15.28 7.09
C SER A 37 6.32 -14.61 7.07
N SER A 38 5.60 -14.66 8.20
CA SER A 38 4.29 -14.04 8.37
C SER A 38 4.42 -12.71 9.09
N TYR A 39 3.71 -11.69 8.61
CA TYR A 39 3.69 -10.33 9.15
C TYR A 39 2.25 -9.84 9.27
N GLY A 40 1.98 -9.03 10.29
CA GLY A 40 0.87 -8.09 10.28
C GLY A 40 1.32 -6.81 9.59
N GLN A 41 0.53 -6.28 8.68
CA GLN A 41 0.80 -5.00 8.01
C GLN A 41 -0.26 -3.98 8.41
N LEU A 42 0.18 -2.78 8.74
CA LEU A 42 -0.68 -1.61 8.93
C LEU A 42 -0.17 -0.47 8.06
N GLY A 43 -1.08 0.18 7.36
CA GLY A 43 -0.74 1.29 6.48
C GLY A 43 -1.77 2.40 6.49
N VAL A 44 -1.34 3.57 6.04
CA VAL A 44 -2.19 4.73 5.78
C VAL A 44 -1.94 5.19 4.36
N HIS A 45 -3.01 5.38 3.60
CA HIS A 45 -2.97 5.77 2.21
C HIS A 45 -3.76 7.05 1.96
N LEU A 46 -3.26 7.84 1.05
CA LEU A 46 -3.96 8.96 0.45
C LEU A 46 -4.34 8.57 -0.98
N ASN A 47 -5.63 8.48 -1.22
CA ASN A 47 -6.18 8.15 -2.53
C ASN A 47 -6.63 9.42 -3.24
N TYR A 48 -6.18 9.57 -4.46
CA TYR A 48 -6.55 10.64 -5.37
C TYR A 48 -7.39 10.05 -6.50
N TYR A 49 -8.65 10.44 -6.56
CA TYR A 49 -9.57 10.00 -7.60
C TYR A 49 -9.45 10.91 -8.82
N ASP A 50 -8.87 10.40 -9.89
CA ASP A 50 -8.77 11.12 -11.17
C ASP A 50 -10.06 11.00 -11.99
N SER A 51 -10.73 9.87 -11.87
CA SER A 51 -11.99 9.58 -12.56
C SER A 51 -12.81 8.57 -11.78
N LYS A 52 -14.05 8.33 -12.21
CA LYS A 52 -14.90 7.26 -11.63
C LYS A 52 -14.29 5.86 -11.78
N LYS A 53 -13.29 5.68 -12.66
CA LYS A 53 -12.69 4.38 -12.98
C LYS A 53 -11.27 4.21 -12.41
N LEU A 54 -10.60 5.30 -12.05
CA LEU A 54 -9.20 5.26 -11.63
C LEU A 54 -8.98 6.13 -10.40
N ALA A 55 -8.39 5.54 -9.36
CA ALA A 55 -7.78 6.28 -8.28
C ALA A 55 -6.29 5.93 -8.18
N LEU A 56 -5.46 6.94 -7.92
CA LEU A 56 -4.05 6.76 -7.59
C LEU A 56 -3.90 6.86 -6.08
N SER A 57 -3.06 6.00 -5.52
CA SER A 57 -2.85 5.92 -4.09
C SER A 57 -1.38 5.98 -3.75
N VAL A 58 -1.05 6.80 -2.76
CA VAL A 58 0.27 6.83 -2.13
C VAL A 58 0.10 6.56 -0.65
N GLY A 59 0.96 5.74 -0.07
CA GLY A 59 0.84 5.38 1.33
C GLY A 59 2.15 5.00 1.99
N LEU A 60 2.08 4.89 3.31
CA LEU A 60 3.13 4.35 4.15
C LEU A 60 2.56 3.18 4.95
N ALA A 61 3.31 2.11 5.05
CA ALA A 61 2.94 0.93 5.81
C ALA A 61 4.10 0.44 6.67
N GLY A 62 3.77 -0.27 7.74
CA GLY A 62 4.72 -1.03 8.54
C GLY A 62 4.35 -2.51 8.52
N ASN A 63 5.33 -3.36 8.28
CA ASN A 63 5.20 -4.80 8.42
C ASN A 63 5.76 -5.23 9.76
N PHE A 64 4.97 -5.86 10.58
CA PHE A 64 5.29 -6.20 11.98
C PHE A 64 5.30 -7.71 12.16
N ARG A 65 6.34 -8.20 12.83
CA ARG A 65 6.48 -9.60 13.22
C ARG A 65 7.11 -9.69 14.60
N SER A 66 6.65 -10.60 15.42
CA SER A 66 7.33 -10.95 16.67
C SER A 66 8.19 -12.19 16.46
N GLU A 67 9.47 -12.11 16.79
CA GLU A 67 10.42 -13.21 16.75
C GLU A 67 11.33 -13.14 17.96
N ASN A 68 11.51 -14.26 18.67
CA ASN A 68 12.34 -14.35 19.88
C ASN A 68 12.05 -13.22 20.91
N LYS A 69 10.77 -12.86 21.12
CA LYS A 69 10.31 -11.76 21.98
C LYS A 69 10.77 -10.36 21.52
N GLN A 70 11.28 -10.22 20.31
CA GLN A 70 11.61 -8.94 19.72
C GLN A 70 10.58 -8.59 18.64
N LEU A 71 10.17 -7.33 18.60
CA LEU A 71 9.31 -6.81 17.54
C LEU A 71 10.19 -6.36 16.37
N ILE A 72 9.98 -6.98 15.23
CA ILE A 72 10.59 -6.58 13.96
C ILE A 72 9.59 -5.71 13.24
N ALA A 73 9.99 -4.51 12.85
CA ALA A 73 9.19 -3.57 12.07
C ALA A 73 9.91 -3.18 10.79
N ILE A 74 9.26 -3.35 9.64
CA ILE A 74 9.83 -3.04 8.33
C ILE A 74 8.95 -1.97 7.68
N PRO A 75 9.47 -0.75 7.50
CA PRO A 75 8.72 0.31 6.86
C PRO A 75 8.66 0.10 5.34
N GLU A 76 7.52 0.45 4.75
CA GLU A 76 7.27 0.47 3.32
C GLU A 76 6.63 1.77 2.88
N ALA A 77 7.12 2.35 1.77
CA ALA A 77 6.37 3.30 0.97
C ALA A 77 5.62 2.53 -0.11
N GLN A 78 4.36 2.90 -0.36
CA GLN A 78 3.48 2.19 -1.25
C GLN A 78 2.88 3.12 -2.30
N LEU A 79 2.94 2.71 -3.57
CA LEU A 79 2.26 3.36 -4.67
C LEU A 79 1.30 2.36 -5.30
N SER A 80 0.04 2.71 -5.45
CA SER A 80 -0.93 1.83 -6.08
C SER A 80 -1.90 2.59 -6.99
N ALA A 81 -2.45 1.85 -7.96
CA ALA A 81 -3.60 2.30 -8.72
C ALA A 81 -4.80 1.43 -8.35
N TRP A 82 -5.97 2.03 -8.25
CA TRP A 82 -7.22 1.35 -8.00
C TRP A 82 -8.08 1.51 -9.25
N ILE A 83 -8.20 0.42 -9.99
CA ILE A 83 -8.84 0.41 -11.30
C ILE A 83 -10.18 -0.31 -11.16
N ARG A 84 -11.26 0.40 -11.41
CA ARG A 84 -12.61 -0.16 -11.35
C ARG A 84 -12.83 -1.13 -12.50
N ALA A 85 -13.17 -2.38 -12.17
CA ALA A 85 -13.42 -3.44 -13.16
C ALA A 85 -14.90 -3.57 -13.55
N ASP A 86 -15.82 -3.06 -12.72
CA ASP A 86 -17.25 -3.03 -13.01
C ASP A 86 -17.60 -1.80 -13.87
N ASN A 87 -18.45 -2.00 -14.87
CA ASN A 87 -18.75 -0.97 -15.87
C ASN A 87 -19.96 -0.09 -15.56
N GLU A 88 -20.74 -0.37 -14.50
CA GLU A 88 -21.99 0.36 -14.23
C GLU A 88 -22.14 0.75 -12.74
N PRO A 89 -22.55 1.99 -12.45
CA PRO A 89 -23.00 2.36 -11.12
C PRO A 89 -24.28 1.58 -10.79
N ARG A 90 -24.22 0.67 -9.84
CA ARG A 90 -25.39 -0.09 -9.38
C ARG A 90 -26.04 0.62 -8.22
N GLY A 91 -27.05 1.42 -8.52
CA GLY A 91 -27.97 1.95 -7.51
C GLY A 91 -27.52 3.24 -6.80
N PHE A 92 -28.17 3.55 -5.68
CA PHE A 92 -28.04 4.79 -4.91
C PHE A 92 -26.66 5.02 -4.26
N ILE A 93 -25.82 3.99 -4.18
CA ILE A 93 -24.48 4.04 -3.59
C ILE A 93 -23.49 3.58 -4.65
N ASP A 94 -22.70 4.52 -5.18
CA ASP A 94 -21.65 4.26 -6.18
C ASP A 94 -20.38 3.69 -5.51
N ILE A 95 -20.52 2.55 -4.82
CA ILE A 95 -19.37 1.85 -4.26
C ILE A 95 -18.85 0.86 -5.30
N PRO A 96 -17.58 0.96 -5.73
CA PRO A 96 -16.99 -0.03 -6.64
C PRO A 96 -16.97 -1.40 -5.96
N VAL A 97 -17.62 -2.38 -6.60
CA VAL A 97 -17.69 -3.74 -6.05
C VAL A 97 -16.38 -4.49 -6.30
N LEU A 98 -15.76 -4.27 -7.46
CA LEU A 98 -14.52 -4.94 -7.84
C LEU A 98 -13.48 -3.94 -8.33
N LEU A 99 -12.33 -3.93 -7.70
CA LEU A 99 -11.17 -3.12 -8.07
C LEU A 99 -9.97 -4.02 -8.38
N LEU A 100 -9.25 -3.70 -9.44
CA LEU A 100 -7.89 -4.20 -9.66
C LEU A 100 -6.92 -3.26 -8.94
N ARG A 101 -5.95 -3.85 -8.22
CA ARG A 101 -4.98 -3.10 -7.40
C ARG A 101 -3.54 -3.48 -7.74
N PRO A 102 -2.96 -3.00 -8.85
CA PRO A 102 -1.52 -3.00 -9.00
C PRO A 102 -0.87 -2.09 -7.95
N GLN A 103 0.20 -2.54 -7.32
CA GLN A 103 0.90 -1.86 -6.25
C GLN A 103 2.39 -2.06 -6.35
N LEU A 104 3.16 -1.02 -6.03
CA LEU A 104 4.60 -1.05 -5.89
C LEU A 104 4.94 -0.72 -4.44
N ASN A 105 5.70 -1.60 -3.80
CA ASN A 105 6.15 -1.43 -2.42
C ASN A 105 7.66 -1.20 -2.41
N PHE A 106 8.07 -0.19 -1.68
CA PHE A 106 9.47 0.22 -1.53
C PHE A 106 9.85 0.16 -0.06
N SER A 107 10.76 -0.73 0.29
CA SER A 107 11.37 -0.83 1.60
C SER A 107 12.85 -0.44 1.53
N PRO A 108 13.52 -0.11 2.62
CA PRO A 108 14.98 0.03 2.64
C PRO A 108 15.74 -1.21 2.14
N TYR A 109 15.08 -2.38 2.10
CA TYR A 109 15.69 -3.68 1.83
C TYR A 109 15.29 -4.29 0.50
N TYR A 110 14.13 -3.93 -0.04
CA TYR A 110 13.57 -4.55 -1.25
C TYR A 110 12.60 -3.63 -1.97
N PHE A 111 12.36 -3.98 -3.19
CA PHE A 111 11.27 -3.51 -4.03
C PHE A 111 10.32 -4.67 -4.29
N ALA A 112 9.02 -4.46 -4.13
CA ALA A 112 8.04 -5.52 -4.31
C ALA A 112 6.83 -5.05 -5.14
N PRO A 113 6.78 -5.39 -6.43
CA PRO A 113 5.58 -5.26 -7.23
C PRO A 113 4.55 -6.31 -6.80
N GLU A 114 3.30 -5.88 -6.66
CA GLU A 114 2.14 -6.72 -6.34
C GLU A 114 0.99 -6.37 -7.28
N ALA A 115 0.12 -7.33 -7.52
CA ALA A 115 -1.16 -7.11 -8.15
C ALA A 115 -2.23 -7.94 -7.44
N GLY A 116 -3.45 -7.44 -7.44
CA GLY A 116 -4.54 -8.14 -6.78
C GLY A 116 -5.90 -7.55 -7.07
N PHE A 117 -6.86 -8.05 -6.30
CA PHE A 117 -8.25 -7.67 -6.39
C PHE A 117 -8.74 -7.16 -5.05
N GLN A 118 -9.65 -6.22 -5.10
CA GLN A 118 -10.41 -5.76 -3.95
C GLN A 118 -11.89 -5.90 -4.24
N ILE A 119 -12.60 -6.47 -3.27
CA ILE A 119 -14.06 -6.58 -3.28
C ILE A 119 -14.56 -5.81 -2.07
N LEU A 120 -15.25 -4.70 -2.29
CA LEU A 120 -15.67 -3.76 -1.25
C LEU A 120 -14.46 -3.30 -0.40
N PHE A 121 -14.37 -3.78 0.83
CA PHE A 121 -13.31 -3.43 1.78
C PHE A 121 -12.22 -4.49 1.91
N LEU A 122 -12.43 -5.67 1.36
CA LEU A 122 -11.49 -6.79 1.44
C LEU A 122 -10.66 -6.89 0.17
N TYR A 123 -9.39 -7.24 0.31
CA TYR A 123 -8.51 -7.44 -0.83
C TYR A 123 -7.58 -8.63 -0.67
N VAL A 124 -7.12 -9.11 -1.81
CA VAL A 124 -6.06 -10.10 -1.93
C VAL A 124 -5.05 -9.60 -2.95
N LYS A 125 -3.76 -9.66 -2.63
CA LYS A 125 -2.66 -9.29 -3.54
C LYS A 125 -1.60 -10.36 -3.54
N ALA A 126 -0.94 -10.52 -4.68
CA ALA A 126 0.23 -11.38 -4.83
C ALA A 126 1.32 -10.65 -5.61
N GLY A 127 2.57 -11.00 -5.36
CA GLY A 127 3.72 -10.40 -6.01
C GLY A 127 5.03 -11.05 -5.60
N TYR A 128 6.11 -10.33 -5.79
CA TYR A 128 7.43 -10.81 -5.46
C TYR A 128 8.33 -9.69 -4.92
N ALA A 129 9.09 -9.97 -3.87
CA ALA A 129 10.04 -9.03 -3.28
C ALA A 129 11.44 -9.25 -3.86
N PHE A 130 11.98 -8.23 -4.50
CA PHE A 130 13.32 -8.20 -5.08
C PHE A 130 14.26 -7.41 -4.16
N PRO A 131 15.31 -8.01 -3.62
CA PRO A 131 16.25 -7.31 -2.77
C PRO A 131 17.06 -6.28 -3.59
N TRP A 132 17.32 -5.09 -3.03
CA TRP A 132 18.16 -4.08 -3.66
C TRP A 132 19.31 -3.58 -2.80
N GLY A 133 19.58 -4.23 -1.70
CA GLY A 133 20.67 -3.89 -0.81
C GLY A 133 21.27 -5.12 -0.17
N LYS A 134 22.49 -4.96 0.38
CA LYS A 134 23.05 -5.97 1.27
C LYS A 134 22.29 -5.87 2.59
N MET A 135 21.58 -6.94 2.96
CA MET A 135 20.98 -7.05 4.27
C MET A 135 22.08 -7.16 5.33
N SER A 136 21.89 -6.48 6.44
CA SER A 136 22.69 -6.74 7.64
C SER A 136 22.47 -8.21 8.05
N GLU A 137 23.54 -8.92 8.40
CA GLU A 137 23.48 -10.31 8.86
C GLU A 137 22.54 -10.52 10.05
N ASN A 138 22.22 -9.44 10.78
CA ASN A 138 21.31 -9.44 11.94
C ASN A 138 19.86 -9.18 11.58
N TYR A 139 19.50 -9.06 10.30
CA TYR A 139 18.13 -8.80 9.89
C TYR A 139 17.46 -10.11 9.48
N PRO A 140 16.50 -10.61 10.27
CA PRO A 140 15.84 -11.91 10.02
C PRO A 140 14.78 -11.80 8.91
N PHE A 141 15.05 -11.02 7.88
CA PHE A 141 14.11 -10.75 6.80
C PHE A 141 14.52 -11.48 5.54
N ASP A 142 13.64 -12.36 5.08
CA ASP A 142 13.85 -13.14 3.87
C ASP A 142 13.34 -12.36 2.66
N THR A 143 14.25 -11.78 1.89
CA THR A 143 13.99 -11.08 0.63
C THR A 143 14.09 -12.05 -0.55
N GLY A 144 13.60 -11.65 -1.73
CA GLY A 144 13.61 -12.51 -2.91
C GLY A 144 12.58 -13.63 -2.82
N LYS A 145 11.44 -13.39 -2.16
CA LYS A 145 10.38 -14.37 -1.95
C LYS A 145 9.07 -13.94 -2.59
N PHE A 146 8.28 -14.94 -2.91
CA PHE A 146 6.87 -14.74 -3.24
C PHE A 146 6.17 -14.03 -2.09
N ARG A 147 5.35 -13.06 -2.44
CA ARG A 147 4.64 -12.19 -1.53
C ARG A 147 3.13 -12.36 -1.76
N PHE A 148 2.40 -12.54 -0.66
CA PHE A 148 0.96 -12.70 -0.67
C PHE A 148 0.36 -11.93 0.50
N SER A 149 -0.65 -11.12 0.25
CA SER A 149 -1.34 -10.36 1.28
C SER A 149 -2.85 -10.48 1.18
N VAL A 150 -3.49 -10.58 2.33
CA VAL A 150 -4.94 -10.52 2.49
C VAL A 150 -5.25 -9.48 3.54
N GLY A 151 -6.13 -8.55 3.23
CA GLY A 151 -6.41 -7.45 4.15
C GLY A 151 -7.75 -6.77 3.93
N ALA A 152 -7.95 -5.75 4.75
CA ALA A 152 -9.11 -4.89 4.69
C ALA A 152 -8.68 -3.43 4.68
N ILE A 153 -9.47 -2.61 4.01
CA ILE A 153 -9.33 -1.16 4.01
C ILE A 153 -10.48 -0.51 4.74
N ILE A 154 -10.18 0.56 5.46
CA ILE A 154 -11.15 1.37 6.18
C ILE A 154 -11.03 2.80 5.65
N PRO A 155 -12.01 3.29 4.88
CA PRO A 155 -12.02 4.67 4.44
C PRO A 155 -12.28 5.60 5.63
N LEU A 156 -11.44 6.62 5.77
CA LEU A 156 -11.60 7.67 6.77
C LEU A 156 -12.19 8.90 6.09
N ASN A 157 -13.44 9.20 6.38
CA ASN A 157 -14.11 10.42 5.92
C ASN A 157 -13.77 11.53 6.92
N ILE A 158 -12.62 12.18 6.75
CA ILE A 158 -12.27 13.37 7.53
C ILE A 158 -12.92 14.56 6.80
N LYS A 159 -14.08 14.97 7.29
CA LYS A 159 -14.73 16.23 6.88
C LYS A 159 -14.12 17.39 7.62
#